data_f8bf5fb4e94c6a5bce6a53a080afd5ee
#
_entry.id   f8bf5fb4e94c6a5bce6a53a080afd5ee
#
_cell.length_a   1.000
_cell.length_b   1.000
_cell.length_c   1.000
_cell.angle_alpha   90.00
_cell.angle_beta   90.00
_cell.angle_gamma   90.00
#
_symmetry.space_group_name_H-M   'P 1'
#
loop_
_entity.id
_entity.type
_entity.pdbx_description
1 polymer ?
#
loop_
_entity_poly.entity_id
_entity_poly.type
_entity_poly.pdbx_seq_one_letter_code
_entity_poly.pdbx_strand_id
1 'polypeptide(L)'
;HKNPHYWDTDGKRHDPKEWSPLHESGKVVSYLKNEGNVRDTKKPFFIMVGMNPPHSPYRSLDDCEEQDFDLYKNQPLDSLLIRPNVDLKMKKAESARYYFASVTGVDRAFGQILETLKEMGLDKNTVVIFASDHGETMCSQRTDDPKNSPYSESMNIPFLVRFPDKI
;
A
#
# COMPACT_ATOMS: atom_id res chain seq x y z
N HIS A 1 -5.47 5.77 9.15
CA HIS A 1 -5.51 5.70 7.67
C HIS A 1 -6.94 5.78 7.15
N LYS A 2 -7.96 5.54 7.98
CA LYS A 2 -9.32 6.03 7.73
C LYS A 2 -9.40 7.53 8.02
N ASN A 3 -10.33 8.22 7.35
CA ASN A 3 -10.49 9.67 7.41
C ASN A 3 -9.18 10.43 7.08
N PRO A 4 -8.53 10.14 5.96
CA PRO A 4 -7.36 10.89 5.53
C PRO A 4 -7.76 12.33 5.17
N HIS A 5 -6.76 13.20 5.05
CA HIS A 5 -6.97 14.53 4.48
C HIS A 5 -5.81 14.89 3.58
N TYR A 6 -6.09 15.73 2.59
CA TYR A 6 -5.08 16.27 1.69
C TYR A 6 -5.49 17.66 1.20
N TRP A 7 -4.57 18.36 0.61
CA TRP A 7 -4.82 19.63 -0.07
C TRP A 7 -4.59 19.43 -1.57
N ASP A 8 -5.47 19.97 -2.39
CA ASP A 8 -5.27 20.02 -3.83
C ASP A 8 -4.27 21.12 -4.23
N THR A 9 -4.03 21.26 -5.53
CA THR A 9 -3.10 22.25 -6.07
C THR A 9 -3.55 23.70 -5.82
N ASP A 10 -4.82 23.92 -5.55
CA ASP A 10 -5.38 25.23 -5.24
C ASP A 10 -5.38 25.53 -3.72
N GLY A 11 -4.82 24.61 -2.92
CA GLY A 11 -4.74 24.72 -1.47
C GLY A 11 -6.05 24.42 -0.75
N LYS A 12 -7.04 23.86 -1.42
CA LYS A 12 -8.30 23.44 -0.80
C LYS A 12 -8.14 22.11 -0.11
N ARG A 13 -8.61 22.04 1.14
CA ARG A 13 -8.60 20.81 1.93
C ARG A 13 -9.73 19.88 1.51
N HIS A 14 -9.41 18.59 1.44
CA HIS A 14 -10.33 17.49 1.21
C HIS A 14 -10.22 16.47 2.34
N ASP A 15 -11.35 15.96 2.82
CA ASP A 15 -11.47 15.01 3.93
C ASP A 15 -12.28 13.77 3.45
N PRO A 16 -11.70 12.86 2.64
CA PRO A 16 -12.37 11.64 2.22
C PRO A 16 -12.74 10.76 3.41
N LYS A 17 -13.81 9.97 3.27
CA LYS A 17 -14.33 9.10 4.34
C LYS A 17 -13.82 7.67 4.23
N GLU A 18 -13.31 7.30 3.08
CA GLU A 18 -12.79 5.98 2.80
C GLU A 18 -11.34 5.80 3.31
N TRP A 19 -10.89 4.58 3.37
CA TRP A 19 -9.51 4.25 3.69
C TRP A 19 -8.58 4.80 2.59
N SER A 20 -7.44 5.42 3.00
CA SER A 20 -6.62 6.22 2.07
C SER A 20 -6.19 5.51 0.78
N PRO A 21 -5.71 4.24 0.78
CA PRO A 21 -5.36 3.57 -0.47
C PRO A 21 -6.51 3.37 -1.44
N LEU A 22 -7.73 3.18 -0.94
CA LEU A 22 -8.92 3.08 -1.80
C LEU A 22 -9.23 4.42 -2.45
N HIS A 23 -9.10 5.51 -1.70
CA HIS A 23 -9.26 6.86 -2.24
C HIS A 23 -8.21 7.17 -3.31
N GLU A 24 -6.96 6.87 -3.03
CA GLU A 24 -5.82 7.11 -3.91
C GLU A 24 -5.94 6.28 -5.20
N SER A 25 -6.26 4.98 -5.08
CA SER A 25 -6.50 4.13 -6.25
C SER A 25 -7.71 4.58 -7.05
N GLY A 26 -8.80 5.00 -6.39
CA GLY A 26 -10.00 5.54 -7.03
C GLY A 26 -9.70 6.76 -7.90
N LYS A 27 -8.85 7.67 -7.43
CA LYS A 27 -8.39 8.82 -8.25
C LYS A 27 -7.62 8.38 -9.50
N VAL A 28 -6.75 7.38 -9.37
CA VAL A 28 -6.02 6.83 -10.51
C VAL A 28 -6.97 6.15 -11.49
N VAL A 29 -7.93 5.38 -10.99
CA VAL A 29 -8.98 4.74 -11.81
C VAL A 29 -9.75 5.78 -12.61
N SER A 30 -10.24 6.84 -11.95
CA SER A 30 -10.95 7.94 -12.61
C SER A 30 -10.09 8.63 -13.69
N TYR A 31 -8.82 8.86 -13.41
CA TYR A 31 -7.89 9.43 -14.39
C TYR A 31 -7.67 8.49 -15.59
N LEU A 32 -7.45 7.20 -15.36
CA LEU A 32 -7.24 6.22 -16.42
C LEU A 32 -8.50 6.06 -17.30
N LYS A 33 -9.69 6.08 -16.70
CA LYS A 33 -10.98 6.10 -17.40
C LYS A 33 -11.29 7.43 -18.08
N ASN A 34 -10.45 8.43 -17.85
CA ASN A 34 -10.62 9.79 -18.39
C ASN A 34 -11.96 10.43 -18.00
N GLU A 35 -12.41 10.19 -16.78
CA GLU A 35 -13.61 10.82 -16.24
C GLU A 35 -13.42 12.35 -16.21
N GLY A 36 -14.44 13.07 -16.65
CA GLY A 36 -14.34 14.52 -16.77
C GLY A 36 -13.42 15.05 -17.89
N ASN A 37 -12.91 14.18 -18.77
CA ASN A 37 -12.01 14.53 -19.87
C ASN A 37 -10.73 15.26 -19.40
N VAL A 38 -10.19 14.85 -18.25
CA VAL A 38 -9.02 15.49 -17.63
C VAL A 38 -7.68 15.10 -18.28
N ARG A 39 -7.69 13.99 -19.06
CA ARG A 39 -6.50 13.45 -19.72
C ARG A 39 -6.55 13.64 -21.24
N ASP A 40 -5.47 14.15 -21.83
CA ASP A 40 -5.27 14.10 -23.27
C ASP A 40 -4.86 12.68 -23.69
N THR A 41 -5.80 11.93 -24.26
CA THR A 41 -5.59 10.51 -24.64
C THR A 41 -4.58 10.30 -25.78
N LYS A 42 -4.16 11.36 -26.45
CA LYS A 42 -3.14 11.33 -27.52
C LYS A 42 -1.72 11.49 -26.96
N LYS A 43 -1.58 11.81 -25.69
CA LYS A 43 -0.27 12.00 -25.04
C LYS A 43 0.02 10.87 -24.05
N PRO A 44 1.30 10.54 -23.84
CA PRO A 44 1.69 9.66 -22.75
C PRO A 44 1.37 10.30 -21.41
N PHE A 45 1.21 9.47 -20.37
CA PHE A 45 1.05 9.92 -19.00
C PHE A 45 2.14 9.35 -18.10
N PHE A 46 2.38 10.03 -17.00
CA PHE A 46 3.15 9.55 -15.87
C PHE A 46 2.29 9.75 -14.61
N ILE A 47 2.15 8.70 -13.81
CA ILE A 47 1.43 8.73 -12.54
C ILE A 47 2.35 8.20 -11.45
N MET A 48 2.48 8.93 -10.37
CA MET A 48 3.09 8.47 -9.13
C MET A 48 2.02 8.44 -8.05
N VAL A 49 1.86 7.29 -7.40
CA VAL A 49 0.87 7.08 -6.34
C VAL A 49 1.61 6.74 -5.06
N GLY A 50 1.49 7.58 -4.06
CA GLY A 50 2.01 7.33 -2.72
C GLY A 50 0.89 6.84 -1.82
N MET A 51 0.91 5.54 -1.45
CA MET A 51 0.00 4.96 -0.48
C MET A 51 0.68 4.95 0.88
N ASN A 52 0.11 5.67 1.87
CA ASN A 52 0.71 5.76 3.19
C ASN A 52 0.76 4.41 3.94
N PRO A 53 -0.30 3.55 3.95
CA PRO A 53 -0.21 2.22 4.54
C PRO A 53 0.81 1.33 3.81
N PRO A 54 1.47 0.42 4.51
CA PRO A 54 1.28 -0.01 5.90
C PRO A 54 2.07 0.82 6.94
N HIS A 55 2.35 2.10 6.70
CA HIS A 55 2.96 2.98 7.70
C HIS A 55 2.17 2.95 9.02
N SER A 56 2.85 3.06 10.15
CA SER A 56 2.17 3.17 11.45
C SER A 56 1.23 4.39 11.53
N PRO A 57 0.15 4.34 12.33
CA PRO A 57 -0.24 3.25 13.20
C PRO A 57 -0.84 2.05 12.44
N TYR A 58 -0.70 0.86 13.03
CA TYR A 58 -1.36 -0.38 12.61
C TYR A 58 -1.84 -1.12 13.86
N ARG A 59 -2.84 -0.55 14.55
CA ARG A 59 -3.27 -0.97 15.89
C ARG A 59 -4.76 -1.28 16.01
N SER A 60 -5.54 -0.91 15.00
CA SER A 60 -6.99 -1.01 15.04
C SER A 60 -7.57 -1.10 13.62
N LEU A 61 -8.87 -1.29 13.54
CA LEU A 61 -9.62 -1.25 12.29
C LEU A 61 -9.69 0.15 11.65
N ASP A 62 -9.13 1.19 12.30
CA ASP A 62 -8.93 2.48 11.66
C ASP A 62 -7.72 2.48 10.71
N ASP A 63 -6.87 1.46 10.81
CA ASP A 63 -5.61 1.38 10.07
C ASP A 63 -5.69 0.44 8.86
N CYS A 64 -6.75 -0.38 8.76
CA CYS A 64 -6.98 -1.33 7.68
C CYS A 64 -8.49 -1.51 7.43
N GLU A 65 -8.84 -2.18 6.35
CA GLU A 65 -10.20 -2.60 6.09
C GLU A 65 -10.55 -3.87 6.87
N GLU A 66 -11.77 -3.97 7.38
CA GLU A 66 -12.23 -5.10 8.19
C GLU A 66 -12.15 -6.43 7.43
N GLN A 67 -12.53 -6.45 6.16
CA GLN A 67 -12.44 -7.63 5.32
C GLN A 67 -11.00 -8.17 5.17
N ASP A 68 -10.01 -7.28 5.18
CA ASP A 68 -8.61 -7.66 5.08
C ASP A 68 -8.11 -8.15 6.45
N PHE A 69 -8.57 -7.53 7.54
CA PHE A 69 -8.26 -7.97 8.90
C PHE A 69 -8.83 -9.37 9.22
N ASP A 70 -10.00 -9.69 8.68
CA ASP A 70 -10.65 -10.99 8.87
C ASP A 70 -9.79 -12.17 8.41
N LEU A 71 -8.89 -11.94 7.45
CA LEU A 71 -7.93 -12.96 7.00
C LEU A 71 -6.88 -13.30 8.06
N TYR A 72 -6.62 -12.39 9.00
CA TYR A 72 -5.50 -12.48 9.95
C TYR A 72 -5.93 -12.54 11.41
N LYS A 73 -7.15 -12.15 11.75
CA LYS A 73 -7.62 -12.00 13.14
C LYS A 73 -7.40 -13.23 14.02
N ASN A 74 -7.50 -14.42 13.44
CA ASN A 74 -7.36 -15.69 14.13
C ASN A 74 -6.03 -16.40 13.84
N GLN A 75 -5.14 -15.77 13.04
CA GLN A 75 -3.85 -16.38 12.72
C GLN A 75 -2.91 -16.32 13.92
N PRO A 76 -2.20 -17.43 14.25
CA PRO A 76 -1.14 -17.38 15.25
C PRO A 76 -0.04 -16.39 14.86
N LEU A 77 0.54 -15.69 15.83
CA LEU A 77 1.58 -14.69 15.55
C LEU A 77 2.85 -15.31 14.95
N ASP A 78 3.20 -16.51 15.35
CA ASP A 78 4.34 -17.27 14.83
C ASP A 78 4.15 -17.72 13.38
N SER A 79 2.91 -17.86 12.93
CA SER A 79 2.62 -18.13 11.50
C SER A 79 2.70 -16.87 10.63
N LEU A 80 2.57 -15.69 11.21
CA LEU A 80 2.70 -14.41 10.52
C LEU A 80 4.13 -13.87 10.56
N LEU A 81 4.76 -13.95 11.71
CA LEU A 81 6.10 -13.43 11.99
C LEU A 81 7.13 -14.56 11.95
N ILE A 82 7.39 -15.09 10.77
CA ILE A 82 8.15 -16.32 10.53
C ILE A 82 9.67 -16.17 10.52
N ARG A 83 10.19 -14.93 10.60
CA ARG A 83 11.64 -14.72 10.58
C ARG A 83 12.28 -15.28 11.85
N PRO A 84 13.46 -15.94 11.76
CA PRO A 84 14.07 -16.63 12.91
C PRO A 84 14.55 -15.67 14.02
N ASN A 85 14.69 -14.39 13.72
CA ASN A 85 15.15 -13.35 14.65
C ASN A 85 14.02 -12.50 15.23
N VAL A 86 12.77 -12.93 15.07
CA VAL A 86 11.58 -12.28 15.67
C VAL A 86 11.49 -12.57 17.16
N ASP A 87 11.17 -11.57 17.93
CA ASP A 87 10.79 -11.69 19.33
C ASP A 87 9.28 -11.47 19.51
N LEU A 88 8.52 -12.55 19.59
CA LEU A 88 7.07 -12.52 19.77
C LEU A 88 6.63 -11.95 21.13
N LYS A 89 7.56 -11.75 22.08
CA LYS A 89 7.26 -11.13 23.38
C LYS A 89 7.22 -9.61 23.30
N MET A 90 7.65 -9.03 22.22
CA MET A 90 7.55 -7.59 22.00
C MET A 90 6.08 -7.14 21.97
N LYS A 91 5.77 -6.07 22.66
CA LYS A 91 4.39 -5.54 22.77
C LYS A 91 3.74 -5.28 21.41
N LYS A 92 4.53 -4.88 20.41
CA LYS A 92 4.03 -4.59 19.06
C LYS A 92 3.72 -5.85 18.22
N ALA A 93 4.06 -7.06 18.69
CA ALA A 93 3.77 -8.29 17.95
C ALA A 93 2.28 -8.46 17.63
N GLU A 94 1.39 -8.09 18.56
CA GLU A 94 -0.05 -8.12 18.35
C GLU A 94 -0.53 -7.22 17.21
N SER A 95 0.23 -6.19 16.87
CA SER A 95 -0.07 -5.30 15.76
C SER A 95 0.19 -5.93 14.39
N ALA A 96 0.87 -7.07 14.32
CA ALA A 96 1.19 -7.76 13.07
C ALA A 96 -0.06 -8.07 12.24
N ARG A 97 -1.17 -8.44 12.87
CA ARG A 97 -2.43 -8.75 12.18
C ARG A 97 -2.96 -7.54 11.40
N TYR A 98 -2.93 -6.37 12.02
CA TYR A 98 -3.33 -5.10 11.37
C TYR A 98 -2.35 -4.67 10.28
N TYR A 99 -1.05 -4.90 10.52
CA TYR A 99 -0.02 -4.64 9.52
C TYR A 99 -0.23 -5.49 8.26
N PHE A 100 -0.40 -6.80 8.40
CA PHE A 100 -0.64 -7.70 7.27
C PHE A 100 -1.97 -7.40 6.57
N ALA A 101 -3.02 -7.08 7.33
CA ALA A 101 -4.29 -6.63 6.77
C ALA A 101 -4.12 -5.35 5.93
N SER A 102 -3.33 -4.41 6.43
CA SER A 102 -3.03 -3.17 5.72
C SER A 102 -2.26 -3.42 4.42
N VAL A 103 -1.27 -4.33 4.43
CA VAL A 103 -0.54 -4.76 3.22
C VAL A 103 -1.49 -5.39 2.19
N THR A 104 -2.38 -6.29 2.63
CA THR A 104 -3.39 -6.92 1.76
C THR A 104 -4.33 -5.88 1.14
N GLY A 105 -4.76 -4.90 1.93
CA GLY A 105 -5.60 -3.81 1.44
C GLY A 105 -4.89 -2.94 0.39
N VAL A 106 -3.60 -2.65 0.57
CA VAL A 106 -2.79 -1.94 -0.43
C VAL A 106 -2.67 -2.75 -1.72
N ASP A 107 -2.42 -4.05 -1.61
CA ASP A 107 -2.35 -4.94 -2.78
C ASP A 107 -3.68 -4.94 -3.55
N ARG A 108 -4.80 -5.01 -2.84
CA ARG A 108 -6.14 -4.93 -3.44
C ARG A 108 -6.40 -3.58 -4.12
N ALA A 109 -6.01 -2.47 -3.50
CA ALA A 109 -6.12 -1.14 -4.08
C ALA A 109 -5.25 -1.00 -5.34
N PHE A 110 -4.04 -1.55 -5.31
CA PHE A 110 -3.16 -1.62 -6.47
C PHE A 110 -3.75 -2.50 -7.59
N GLY A 111 -4.37 -3.64 -7.22
CA GLY A 111 -5.08 -4.51 -8.14
C GLY A 111 -6.14 -3.79 -8.97
N GLN A 112 -6.92 -2.88 -8.35
CA GLN A 112 -7.92 -2.06 -9.06
C GLN A 112 -7.29 -1.20 -10.17
N ILE A 113 -6.08 -0.66 -9.93
CA ILE A 113 -5.35 0.11 -10.95
C ILE A 113 -4.94 -0.80 -12.11
N LEU A 114 -4.42 -1.99 -11.82
CA LEU A 114 -4.00 -2.95 -12.84
C LEU A 114 -5.18 -3.44 -13.68
N GLU A 115 -6.30 -3.74 -13.06
CA GLU A 115 -7.54 -4.13 -13.74
C GLU A 115 -8.03 -3.01 -14.65
N THR A 116 -8.02 -1.77 -14.18
CA THR A 116 -8.43 -0.60 -14.98
C THR A 116 -7.50 -0.38 -16.17
N LEU A 117 -6.18 -0.53 -16.01
CA LEU A 117 -5.26 -0.47 -17.15
C LEU A 117 -5.63 -1.51 -18.22
N LYS A 118 -5.98 -2.72 -17.80
CA LYS A 118 -6.40 -3.79 -18.71
C LYS A 118 -7.75 -3.49 -19.37
N GLU A 119 -8.75 -3.06 -18.60
CA GLU A 119 -10.07 -2.68 -19.11
C GLU A 119 -10.00 -1.59 -20.17
N MET A 120 -9.10 -0.62 -19.97
CA MET A 120 -8.90 0.50 -20.88
C MET A 120 -7.96 0.17 -22.04
N GLY A 121 -7.42 -1.06 -22.13
CA GLY A 121 -6.46 -1.46 -23.16
C GLY A 121 -5.11 -0.74 -23.08
N LEU A 122 -4.77 -0.18 -21.91
CA LEU A 122 -3.53 0.57 -21.66
C LEU A 122 -2.41 -0.33 -21.15
N ASP A 123 -2.73 -1.53 -20.69
CA ASP A 123 -1.82 -2.44 -20.01
C ASP A 123 -0.64 -2.88 -20.88
N LYS A 124 -0.84 -2.98 -22.20
CA LYS A 124 0.20 -3.37 -23.18
C LYS A 124 1.19 -2.25 -23.50
N ASN A 125 0.89 -1.02 -23.13
CA ASN A 125 1.72 0.16 -23.42
C ASN A 125 2.01 0.99 -22.18
N THR A 126 1.94 0.37 -21.00
CA THR A 126 2.22 1.04 -19.73
C THR A 126 3.23 0.23 -18.91
N VAL A 127 4.35 0.86 -18.58
CA VAL A 127 5.28 0.32 -17.58
C VAL A 127 4.69 0.55 -16.21
N VAL A 128 4.62 -0.50 -15.41
CA VAL A 128 4.13 -0.42 -14.02
C VAL A 128 5.29 -0.78 -13.08
N ILE A 129 5.51 0.08 -12.10
CA ILE A 129 6.53 -0.12 -11.06
C ILE A 129 5.82 -0.10 -9.71
N PHE A 130 6.08 -1.11 -8.90
CA PHE A 130 5.66 -1.18 -7.51
C PHE A 130 6.90 -1.25 -6.61
N ALA A 131 6.97 -0.38 -5.62
CA ALA A 131 8.07 -0.34 -4.66
C ALA A 131 7.59 0.25 -3.33
N SER A 132 8.32 -0.02 -2.25
CA SER A 132 8.23 0.77 -1.02
C SER A 132 9.48 1.64 -0.84
N ASP A 133 9.40 2.64 0.02
CA ASP A 133 10.50 3.53 0.38
C ASP A 133 11.51 2.89 1.34
N HIS A 134 11.05 2.00 2.24
CA HIS A 134 11.84 1.23 3.19
C HIS A 134 11.08 -0.04 3.60
N GLY A 135 11.73 -0.90 4.35
CA GLY A 135 11.13 -2.07 4.96
C GLY A 135 10.56 -1.81 6.36
N GLU A 136 10.29 -2.89 7.09
CA GLU A 136 9.75 -2.87 8.46
C GLU A 136 10.33 -4.03 9.27
N THR A 137 10.91 -3.73 10.43
CA THR A 137 11.51 -4.76 11.31
C THR A 137 10.48 -5.71 11.91
N MET A 138 9.30 -5.24 12.20
CA MET A 138 8.17 -5.98 12.78
C MET A 138 8.62 -7.04 13.79
N CYS A 139 9.11 -6.59 14.94
CA CYS A 139 9.63 -7.43 16.04
C CYS A 139 10.93 -8.21 15.76
N SER A 140 11.53 -8.08 14.59
CA SER A 140 12.87 -8.62 14.32
C SER A 140 13.93 -7.82 15.07
N GLN A 141 15.09 -8.45 15.35
CA GLN A 141 16.27 -7.81 15.95
C GLN A 141 16.05 -7.23 17.36
N ARG A 142 14.91 -7.50 18.02
CA ARG A 142 14.55 -6.92 19.33
C ARG A 142 14.65 -5.39 19.39
N THR A 143 14.43 -4.72 18.28
CA THR A 143 14.43 -3.27 18.21
C THR A 143 13.02 -2.70 18.19
N ASP A 144 12.82 -1.59 18.90
CA ASP A 144 11.59 -0.81 18.82
C ASP A 144 11.58 0.15 17.62
N ASP A 145 12.74 0.38 17.00
CA ASP A 145 12.81 1.17 15.77
C ASP A 145 12.35 0.33 14.58
N PRO A 146 11.24 0.70 13.94
CA PRO A 146 10.69 -0.10 12.86
C PRO A 146 11.49 -0.02 11.56
N LYS A 147 12.25 1.06 11.32
CA LYS A 147 12.76 1.39 9.99
C LYS A 147 14.08 2.14 9.93
N ASN A 148 14.48 2.90 10.97
CA ASN A 148 15.71 3.68 10.96
C ASN A 148 16.92 2.85 11.44
N SER A 149 17.14 1.73 10.81
CA SER A 149 18.20 0.79 11.21
C SER A 149 18.90 0.19 9.99
N PRO A 150 20.16 -0.30 10.15
CA PRO A 150 20.89 -0.94 9.06
C PRO A 150 20.47 -2.40 8.83
N TYR A 151 19.49 -2.89 9.53
CA TYR A 151 19.03 -4.27 9.38
C TYR A 151 18.35 -4.52 8.03
N SER A 152 18.49 -5.72 7.50
CA SER A 152 17.92 -6.10 6.21
C SER A 152 16.40 -5.92 6.17
N GLU A 153 15.73 -6.11 7.28
CA GLU A 153 14.29 -5.92 7.42
C GLU A 153 13.85 -4.46 7.20
N SER A 154 14.72 -3.51 7.54
CA SER A 154 14.49 -2.07 7.29
C SER A 154 14.94 -1.64 5.91
N MET A 155 16.00 -2.25 5.38
CA MET A 155 16.68 -1.80 4.14
C MET A 155 16.14 -2.47 2.89
N ASN A 156 15.66 -3.72 2.99
CA ASN A 156 15.13 -4.44 1.84
C ASN A 156 13.70 -4.01 1.55
N ILE A 157 13.46 -3.65 0.31
CA ILE A 157 12.15 -3.24 -0.19
C ILE A 157 11.67 -4.20 -1.29
N PRO A 158 10.36 -4.40 -1.46
CA PRO A 158 9.83 -4.97 -2.67
C PRO A 158 10.12 -4.00 -3.83
N PHE A 159 10.56 -4.53 -4.95
CA PHE A 159 10.71 -3.77 -6.19
C PHE A 159 10.30 -4.65 -7.37
N LEU A 160 9.14 -4.35 -7.94
CA LEU A 160 8.58 -5.11 -9.06
C LEU A 160 8.40 -4.17 -10.25
N VAL A 161 8.76 -4.65 -11.43
CA VAL A 161 8.57 -3.92 -12.68
C VAL A 161 7.86 -4.83 -13.67
N ARG A 162 6.75 -4.35 -14.20
CA ARG A 162 6.09 -4.92 -15.36
C ARG A 162 6.40 -4.03 -16.55
N PHE A 163 7.14 -4.58 -17.53
CA PHE A 163 7.48 -3.91 -18.77
C PHE A 163 6.87 -4.71 -19.93
N PRO A 164 5.77 -4.26 -20.53
CA PRO A 164 5.08 -5.01 -21.56
C PRO A 164 5.99 -5.31 -22.76
N ASP A 165 5.90 -6.54 -23.27
CA ASP A 165 6.64 -7.04 -24.45
C ASP A 165 8.18 -7.02 -24.32
N LYS A 166 8.72 -6.81 -23.12
CA LYS A 166 10.18 -6.74 -22.88
C LYS A 166 10.69 -7.70 -21.82
N ILE A 167 9.82 -8.13 -20.88
CA ILE A 167 10.15 -9.08 -19.80
C ILE A 167 9.00 -10.07 -19.65
#